data_b2d27cb19fa0ab2d04c3ddefcdb5d181
#
_entry.id   b2d27cb19fa0ab2d04c3ddefcdb5d181
#
_cell.length_a   1.000
_cell.length_b   1.000
_cell.length_c   1.000
_cell.angle_alpha   90.00
_cell.angle_beta   90.00
_cell.angle_gamma   90.00
#
_symmetry.space_group_name_H-M   'P 1'
#
loop_
_entity.id
_entity.type
_entity.pdbx_description
1 polymer ?
#
loop_
_entity_poly.entity_id
_entity_poly.type
_entity_poly.pdbx_seq_one_letter_code
_entity_poly.pdbx_strand_id
1 'polypeptide(L)'
;QRLTEAGVEVIFGIPGLKVHCKLFSIERRDEKGIRYYSHVGTGNFNEKTARLYTDFSLLTSDQTVGRDVAAVFEFLKFNYRLPKYETLLVSPYSSRSGLVERIDREIHNAKQGYRAMMTLKCNNLVDRQLTMKLYEASQAGVEIRLIVRGMCSLLPGVSGVSENLSLIHISEPTRPSSI
;
A
#
# COMPACT_ATOMS: atom_id res chain seq x y z
N GLN A 1 -24.71 -6.87 -13.48
CA GLN A 1 -25.79 -7.71 -14.04
C GLN A 1 -25.23 -9.03 -14.60
N ARG A 2 -24.35 -9.04 -15.64
CA ARG A 2 -23.79 -10.27 -16.25
C ARG A 2 -23.10 -11.22 -15.27
N LEU A 3 -22.35 -10.70 -14.28
CA LEU A 3 -21.68 -11.52 -13.27
C LEU A 3 -22.68 -12.19 -12.34
N THR A 4 -23.70 -11.46 -11.91
CA THR A 4 -24.76 -11.99 -11.05
C THR A 4 -25.57 -13.08 -11.77
N GLU A 5 -25.89 -12.87 -13.05
CA GLU A 5 -26.56 -13.86 -13.92
C GLU A 5 -25.71 -15.14 -14.10
N ALA A 6 -24.38 -14.99 -14.03
CA ALA A 6 -23.45 -16.13 -14.04
C ALA A 6 -23.25 -16.80 -12.67
N GLY A 7 -24.03 -16.44 -11.65
CA GLY A 7 -23.95 -17.03 -10.31
C GLY A 7 -22.85 -16.44 -9.42
N VAL A 8 -22.25 -15.31 -9.81
CA VAL A 8 -21.22 -14.64 -9.01
C VAL A 8 -21.87 -13.77 -7.93
N GLU A 9 -21.43 -13.91 -6.67
CA GLU A 9 -21.80 -13.00 -5.60
C GLU A 9 -21.10 -11.65 -5.81
N VAL A 10 -21.87 -10.58 -5.97
CA VAL A 10 -21.35 -9.24 -6.23
C VAL A 10 -21.65 -8.33 -5.06
N ILE A 11 -20.60 -7.73 -4.45
CA ILE A 11 -20.70 -6.79 -3.34
C ILE A 11 -20.29 -5.40 -3.84
N PHE A 12 -21.18 -4.41 -3.70
CA PHE A 12 -21.00 -3.04 -4.19
C PHE A 12 -20.42 -2.10 -3.14
N GLY A 13 -19.29 -2.51 -2.54
CA GLY A 13 -18.58 -1.69 -1.56
C GLY A 13 -19.17 -1.76 -0.14
N ILE A 14 -18.70 -0.87 0.72
CA ILE A 14 -19.11 -0.76 2.13
C ILE A 14 -19.57 0.67 2.38
N PRO A 15 -20.75 0.90 2.99
CA PRO A 15 -21.20 2.24 3.35
C PRO A 15 -20.16 2.99 4.20
N GLY A 16 -19.83 4.22 3.80
CA GLY A 16 -18.87 5.06 4.52
C GLY A 16 -17.39 4.70 4.32
N LEU A 17 -17.05 3.67 3.56
CA LEU A 17 -15.67 3.25 3.30
C LEU A 17 -15.39 3.16 1.80
N LYS A 18 -14.34 3.85 1.35
CA LYS A 18 -13.87 3.73 -0.03
C LYS A 18 -13.06 2.44 -0.20
N VAL A 19 -13.54 1.52 -1.01
CA VAL A 19 -12.81 0.30 -1.39
C VAL A 19 -11.91 0.62 -2.57
N HIS A 20 -10.60 0.60 -2.36
CA HIS A 20 -9.59 0.92 -3.39
C HIS A 20 -8.51 -0.16 -3.54
N CYS A 21 -8.60 -1.26 -2.82
CA CYS A 21 -7.67 -2.38 -2.94
C CYS A 21 -7.79 -3.07 -4.31
N LYS A 22 -6.69 -3.65 -4.78
CA LYS A 22 -6.61 -4.46 -6.00
C LYS A 22 -6.07 -5.82 -5.59
N LEU A 23 -7.00 -6.69 -5.27
CA LEU A 23 -6.72 -8.02 -4.74
C LEU A 23 -7.46 -9.07 -5.56
N PHE A 24 -6.90 -10.25 -5.66
CA PHE A 24 -7.65 -11.47 -5.87
C PHE A 24 -7.09 -12.60 -5.00
N SER A 25 -7.93 -13.60 -4.74
CA SER A 25 -7.54 -14.82 -4.06
C SER A 25 -8.13 -16.02 -4.81
N ILE A 26 -7.31 -17.05 -4.97
CA ILE A 26 -7.75 -18.37 -5.39
C ILE A 26 -7.54 -19.28 -4.19
N GLU A 27 -8.63 -19.85 -3.69
CA GLU A 27 -8.61 -20.82 -2.60
C GLU A 27 -8.79 -22.21 -3.18
N ARG A 28 -7.77 -23.04 -3.01
CA ARG A 28 -7.79 -24.42 -3.46
C ARG A 28 -7.72 -25.36 -2.28
N ARG A 29 -8.65 -26.29 -2.20
CA ARG A 29 -8.59 -27.38 -1.22
C ARG A 29 -7.78 -28.55 -1.79
N ASP A 30 -6.79 -28.99 -1.05
CA ASP A 30 -6.03 -30.21 -1.31
C ASP A 30 -6.03 -31.13 -0.06
N GLU A 31 -5.27 -32.23 -0.09
CA GLU A 31 -5.16 -33.18 1.01
C GLU A 31 -4.60 -32.55 2.31
N LYS A 32 -3.86 -31.43 2.19
CA LYS A 32 -3.25 -30.70 3.31
C LYS A 32 -4.10 -29.54 3.83
N GLY A 33 -5.27 -29.30 3.24
CA GLY A 33 -6.20 -28.23 3.61
C GLY A 33 -6.39 -27.18 2.53
N ILE A 34 -6.69 -25.94 2.95
CA ILE A 34 -6.90 -24.82 2.03
C ILE A 34 -5.54 -24.17 1.72
N ARG A 35 -5.25 -24.02 0.43
CA ARG A 35 -4.12 -23.26 -0.09
C ARG A 35 -4.58 -21.99 -0.78
N TYR A 36 -3.88 -20.91 -0.50
CA TYR A 36 -4.14 -19.60 -1.08
C TYR A 36 -3.12 -19.26 -2.17
N TYR A 37 -3.62 -18.71 -3.27
CA TYR A 37 -2.82 -18.06 -4.31
C TYR A 37 -3.39 -16.67 -4.49
N SER A 38 -2.60 -15.65 -4.18
CA SER A 38 -3.11 -14.31 -4.02
C SER A 38 -2.37 -13.30 -4.87
N HIS A 39 -3.08 -12.24 -5.23
CA HIS A 39 -2.52 -11.05 -5.84
C HIS A 39 -2.78 -9.86 -4.93
N VAL A 40 -1.74 -9.05 -4.74
CA VAL A 40 -1.81 -7.73 -4.10
C VAL A 40 -1.19 -6.72 -5.07
N GLY A 41 -1.97 -5.74 -5.49
CA GLY A 41 -1.52 -4.78 -6.49
C GLY A 41 -1.89 -3.34 -6.20
N THR A 42 -1.18 -2.41 -6.86
CA THR A 42 -1.46 -0.98 -6.81
C THR A 42 -2.35 -0.53 -7.97
N GLY A 43 -2.33 -1.26 -9.08
CA GLY A 43 -3.02 -0.94 -10.33
C GLY A 43 -4.40 -1.55 -10.45
N ASN A 44 -5.32 -0.83 -11.08
CA ASN A 44 -6.65 -1.35 -11.41
C ASN A 44 -6.56 -2.50 -12.43
N PHE A 45 -7.46 -3.49 -12.30
CA PHE A 45 -7.67 -4.53 -13.31
C PHE A 45 -8.39 -3.96 -14.53
N ASN A 46 -7.74 -3.01 -15.21
CA ASN A 46 -8.26 -2.32 -16.37
C ASN A 46 -7.15 -2.06 -17.38
N GLU A 47 -7.30 -2.55 -18.59
CA GLU A 47 -6.29 -2.47 -19.66
C GLU A 47 -5.87 -1.03 -19.97
N LYS A 48 -6.82 -0.11 -20.05
CA LYS A 48 -6.53 1.30 -20.42
C LYS A 48 -5.70 2.00 -19.34
N THR A 49 -6.05 1.80 -18.05
CA THR A 49 -5.29 2.40 -16.93
C THR A 49 -3.94 1.73 -16.74
N ALA A 50 -3.82 0.43 -17.00
CA ALA A 50 -2.54 -0.29 -16.91
C ALA A 50 -1.48 0.20 -17.90
N ARG A 51 -1.89 0.79 -19.02
CA ARG A 51 -0.97 1.42 -19.99
C ARG A 51 -0.50 2.81 -19.58
N LEU A 52 -1.18 3.47 -18.64
CA LEU A 52 -0.89 4.83 -18.23
C LEU A 52 -0.03 4.92 -16.98
N TYR A 53 -0.09 3.90 -16.11
CA TYR A 53 0.55 3.92 -14.80
C TYR A 53 1.57 2.79 -14.68
N THR A 54 2.67 3.09 -13.97
CA THR A 54 3.64 2.07 -13.55
C THR A 54 3.23 1.54 -12.20
N ASP A 55 2.57 0.40 -12.19
CA ASP A 55 2.05 -0.25 -11.00
C ASP A 55 2.91 -1.43 -10.56
N PHE A 56 2.70 -1.86 -9.32
CA PHE A 56 3.27 -3.07 -8.77
C PHE A 56 2.19 -4.15 -8.65
N SER A 57 2.58 -5.39 -8.93
CA SER A 57 1.76 -6.58 -8.75
C SER A 57 2.57 -7.66 -8.05
N LEU A 58 2.14 -8.08 -6.89
CA LEU A 58 2.67 -9.23 -6.18
C LEU A 58 1.74 -10.42 -6.40
N LEU A 59 2.23 -11.43 -7.10
CA LEU A 59 1.59 -12.75 -7.19
C LEU A 59 2.32 -13.68 -6.22
N THR A 60 1.61 -14.30 -5.30
CA THR A 60 2.23 -15.09 -4.24
C THR A 60 1.40 -16.30 -3.84
N SER A 61 2.10 -17.36 -3.43
CA SER A 61 1.54 -18.52 -2.74
C SER A 61 1.92 -18.56 -1.25
N ASP A 62 2.45 -17.46 -0.71
CA ASP A 62 2.67 -17.33 0.73
C ASP A 62 1.34 -17.43 1.46
N GLN A 63 1.24 -18.39 2.40
CA GLN A 63 -0.01 -18.71 3.05
C GLN A 63 -0.42 -17.66 4.09
N THR A 64 0.52 -16.92 4.65
CA THR A 64 0.24 -15.82 5.59
C THR A 64 -0.38 -14.65 4.84
N VAL A 65 0.24 -14.24 3.73
CA VAL A 65 -0.34 -13.22 2.85
C VAL A 65 -1.70 -13.66 2.31
N GLY A 66 -1.82 -14.95 1.93
CA GLY A 66 -3.08 -15.52 1.43
C GLY A 66 -4.22 -15.45 2.45
N ARG A 67 -3.95 -15.81 3.71
CA ARG A 67 -4.94 -15.68 4.79
C ARG A 67 -5.34 -14.22 5.02
N ASP A 68 -4.38 -13.31 4.99
CA ASP A 68 -4.68 -11.88 5.13
C ASP A 68 -5.55 -11.36 4.00
N VAL A 69 -5.28 -11.76 2.74
CA VAL A 69 -6.12 -11.38 1.60
C VAL A 69 -7.53 -11.95 1.74
N ALA A 70 -7.67 -13.22 2.14
CA ALA A 70 -8.97 -13.83 2.41
C ALA A 70 -9.71 -13.09 3.52
N ALA A 71 -9.01 -12.68 4.60
CA ALA A 71 -9.58 -11.89 5.69
C ALA A 71 -10.06 -10.51 5.24
N VAL A 72 -9.42 -9.89 4.22
CA VAL A 72 -9.93 -8.64 3.60
C VAL A 72 -11.26 -8.91 2.91
N PHE A 73 -11.39 -9.99 2.13
CA PHE A 73 -12.66 -10.36 1.48
C PHE A 73 -13.76 -10.69 2.49
N GLU A 74 -13.43 -11.39 3.57
CA GLU A 74 -14.38 -11.63 4.68
C GLU A 74 -14.85 -10.31 5.33
N PHE A 75 -13.94 -9.36 5.54
CA PHE A 75 -14.30 -8.04 6.04
C PHE A 75 -15.20 -7.27 5.06
N LEU A 76 -14.92 -7.35 3.76
CA LEU A 76 -15.78 -6.72 2.75
C LEU A 76 -17.19 -7.30 2.73
N LYS A 77 -17.34 -8.57 3.09
CA LYS A 77 -18.63 -9.27 3.21
C LYS A 77 -19.32 -9.02 4.55
N PHE A 78 -18.54 -9.02 5.64
CA PHE A 78 -19.04 -8.93 7.02
C PHE A 78 -18.32 -7.79 7.77
N ASN A 79 -18.62 -6.55 7.40
CA ASN A 79 -17.90 -5.33 7.81
C ASN A 79 -17.97 -4.98 9.32
N TYR A 80 -18.72 -5.72 10.10
CA TYR A 80 -18.80 -5.60 11.55
C TYR A 80 -17.70 -6.37 12.29
N ARG A 81 -16.90 -7.20 11.60
CA ARG A 81 -15.78 -7.95 12.16
C ARG A 81 -14.47 -7.39 11.63
N LEU A 82 -13.67 -6.78 12.51
CA LEU A 82 -12.33 -6.33 12.16
C LEU A 82 -11.34 -7.49 12.27
N PRO A 83 -10.78 -8.00 11.16
CA PRO A 83 -9.79 -9.05 11.22
C PRO A 83 -8.45 -8.51 11.73
N LYS A 84 -7.63 -9.41 12.27
CA LYS A 84 -6.22 -9.15 12.53
C LYS A 84 -5.43 -9.60 11.31
N TYR A 85 -4.54 -8.74 10.84
CA TYR A 85 -3.64 -9.03 9.73
C TYR A 85 -2.23 -9.27 10.26
N GLU A 86 -1.55 -10.30 9.76
CA GLU A 86 -0.18 -10.65 10.15
C GLU A 86 0.85 -9.90 9.30
N THR A 87 0.59 -9.78 8.01
CA THR A 87 1.53 -9.24 7.02
C THR A 87 1.02 -7.96 6.37
N LEU A 88 -0.26 -7.93 5.99
CA LEU A 88 -0.84 -6.80 5.28
C LEU A 88 -1.09 -5.60 6.20
N LEU A 89 -0.76 -4.43 5.70
CA LEU A 89 -1.15 -3.17 6.30
C LEU A 89 -2.42 -2.66 5.61
N VAL A 90 -3.54 -2.76 6.32
CA VAL A 90 -4.87 -2.45 5.75
C VAL A 90 -5.37 -1.11 6.27
N SER A 91 -5.60 -0.17 5.35
CA SER A 91 -6.18 1.14 5.67
C SER A 91 -7.72 1.00 5.85
N PRO A 92 -8.31 1.75 6.82
CA PRO A 92 -7.70 2.71 7.73
C PRO A 92 -7.14 2.11 9.04
N TYR A 93 -7.24 0.81 9.23
CA TYR A 93 -7.10 0.17 10.54
C TYR A 93 -5.65 -0.02 11.01
N SER A 94 -4.76 -0.53 10.14
CA SER A 94 -3.38 -0.89 10.53
C SER A 94 -2.29 -0.22 9.69
N SER A 95 -2.63 0.46 8.59
CA SER A 95 -1.64 0.98 7.66
C SER A 95 -0.77 2.07 8.27
N ARG A 96 -1.37 3.04 8.98
CA ARG A 96 -0.63 4.14 9.60
C ARG A 96 0.31 3.66 10.69
N SER A 97 -0.22 2.92 11.68
CA SER A 97 0.57 2.37 12.80
C SER A 97 1.68 1.46 12.30
N GLY A 98 1.40 0.58 11.37
CA GLY A 98 2.39 -0.31 10.80
C GLY A 98 3.47 0.39 9.96
N LEU A 99 3.15 1.50 9.29
CA LEU A 99 4.15 2.33 8.63
C LEU A 99 5.04 3.04 9.65
N VAL A 100 4.45 3.64 10.69
CA VAL A 100 5.21 4.29 11.77
C VAL A 100 6.17 3.31 12.43
N GLU A 101 5.71 2.10 12.77
CA GLU A 101 6.53 1.04 13.36
C GLU A 101 7.75 0.69 12.48
N ARG A 102 7.54 0.60 11.16
CA ARG A 102 8.65 0.34 10.22
C ARG A 102 9.63 1.50 10.13
N ILE A 103 9.14 2.73 10.17
CA ILE A 103 9.99 3.93 10.21
C ILE A 103 10.79 3.97 11.53
N ASP A 104 10.15 3.68 12.66
CA ASP A 104 10.82 3.62 13.97
C ASP A 104 11.92 2.56 14.00
N ARG A 105 11.71 1.42 13.34
CA ARG A 105 12.75 0.39 13.20
C ARG A 105 13.96 0.93 12.43
N GLU A 106 13.75 1.65 11.33
CA GLU A 106 14.87 2.24 10.58
C GLU A 106 15.56 3.35 11.36
N ILE A 107 14.82 4.16 12.13
CA ILE A 107 15.40 5.14 13.07
C ILE A 107 16.29 4.41 14.11
N HIS A 108 15.80 3.32 14.68
CA HIS A 108 16.57 2.52 15.64
C HIS A 108 17.85 1.96 14.99
N ASN A 109 17.76 1.39 13.80
CA ASN A 109 18.89 0.88 13.04
C ASN A 109 19.96 1.96 12.82
N ALA A 110 19.55 3.15 12.36
CA ALA A 110 20.44 4.27 12.15
C ALA A 110 21.16 4.69 13.45
N LYS A 111 20.43 4.80 14.56
CA LYS A 111 20.99 5.13 15.87
C LYS A 111 22.00 4.09 16.41
N GLN A 112 21.88 2.85 15.96
CA GLN A 112 22.85 1.77 16.28
C GLN A 112 24.02 1.70 15.29
N GLY A 113 24.09 2.62 14.34
CA GLY A 113 25.16 2.65 13.32
C GLY A 113 24.95 1.61 12.19
N TYR A 114 23.82 0.97 12.11
CA TYR A 114 23.47 0.10 10.99
C TYR A 114 23.02 0.91 9.77
N ARG A 115 23.19 0.33 8.59
CA ARG A 115 22.62 0.93 7.38
C ARG A 115 21.08 0.96 7.50
N ALA A 116 20.52 2.16 7.43
CA ALA A 116 19.09 2.38 7.48
C ALA A 116 18.64 3.13 6.23
N MET A 117 17.68 2.56 5.52
CA MET A 117 17.19 3.12 4.26
C MET A 117 15.73 2.75 4.03
N MET A 118 14.96 3.66 3.46
CA MET A 118 13.61 3.39 2.98
C MET A 118 13.34 4.02 1.62
N THR A 119 12.53 3.34 0.82
CA THR A 119 12.00 3.87 -0.44
C THR A 119 10.48 3.77 -0.40
N LEU A 120 9.81 4.90 -0.59
CA LEU A 120 8.35 4.99 -0.57
C LEU A 120 7.85 5.53 -1.91
N LYS A 121 6.94 4.80 -2.55
CA LYS A 121 6.22 5.28 -3.73
C LYS A 121 4.74 5.38 -3.40
N CYS A 122 4.17 6.56 -3.56
CA CYS A 122 2.76 6.80 -3.27
C CYS A 122 2.15 7.85 -4.19
N ASN A 123 0.82 7.90 -4.19
CA ASN A 123 0.10 8.92 -4.97
C ASN A 123 0.18 10.29 -4.30
N ASN A 124 -0.14 10.35 -3.00
CA ASN A 124 -0.10 11.56 -2.19
C ASN A 124 0.58 11.29 -0.86
N LEU A 125 1.30 12.28 -0.35
CA LEU A 125 1.89 12.27 0.98
C LEU A 125 1.52 13.58 1.70
N VAL A 126 0.37 13.58 2.37
CA VAL A 126 -0.21 14.76 3.06
C VAL A 126 -0.55 14.48 4.52
N ASP A 127 -0.31 13.27 5.02
CA ASP A 127 -0.52 12.92 6.42
C ASP A 127 0.54 13.59 7.28
N ARG A 128 0.10 14.48 8.18
CA ARG A 128 0.99 15.27 9.04
C ARG A 128 1.86 14.38 9.93
N GLN A 129 1.30 13.32 10.51
CA GLN A 129 2.05 12.45 11.42
C GLN A 129 3.14 11.69 10.69
N LEU A 130 2.84 11.12 9.53
CA LEU A 130 3.83 10.45 8.69
C LEU A 130 4.90 11.42 8.18
N THR A 131 4.54 12.64 7.77
CA THR A 131 5.49 13.68 7.37
C THR A 131 6.48 14.02 8.50
N MET A 132 5.97 14.25 9.71
CA MET A 132 6.84 14.54 10.87
C MET A 132 7.72 13.34 11.22
N LYS A 133 7.20 12.11 11.11
CA LYS A 133 7.97 10.90 11.37
C LYS A 133 9.09 10.69 10.33
N LEU A 134 8.86 11.04 9.07
CA LEU A 134 9.89 11.02 8.03
C LEU A 134 10.99 12.07 8.26
N TYR A 135 10.65 13.25 8.77
CA TYR A 135 11.66 14.22 9.20
C TYR A 135 12.50 13.70 10.36
N GLU A 136 11.86 13.11 11.39
CA GLU A 136 12.56 12.45 12.49
C GLU A 136 13.52 11.36 11.98
N ALA A 137 13.10 10.56 11.04
CA ALA A 137 13.93 9.52 10.43
C ALA A 137 15.14 10.11 9.67
N SER A 138 14.91 11.18 8.90
CA SER A 138 16.01 11.90 8.21
C SER A 138 17.02 12.46 9.19
N GLN A 139 16.56 13.09 10.28
CA GLN A 139 17.43 13.63 11.34
C GLN A 139 18.22 12.54 12.08
N ALA A 140 17.65 11.32 12.16
CA ALA A 140 18.35 10.17 12.73
C ALA A 140 19.37 9.52 11.78
N GLY A 141 19.51 10.01 10.55
CA GLY A 141 20.46 9.49 9.56
C GLY A 141 19.89 8.42 8.62
N VAL A 142 18.59 8.19 8.60
CA VAL A 142 17.96 7.25 7.66
C VAL A 142 17.96 7.86 6.26
N GLU A 143 18.47 7.12 5.27
CA GLU A 143 18.37 7.50 3.86
C GLU A 143 16.94 7.29 3.37
N ILE A 144 16.27 8.37 2.94
CA ILE A 144 14.86 8.32 2.52
C ILE A 144 14.73 8.72 1.06
N ARG A 145 14.10 7.84 0.27
CA ARG A 145 13.80 8.07 -1.14
C ARG A 145 12.29 8.07 -1.34
N LEU A 146 11.74 9.21 -1.73
CA LEU A 146 10.31 9.37 -1.99
C LEU A 146 10.05 9.50 -3.47
N ILE A 147 9.01 8.79 -3.95
CA ILE A 147 8.46 8.93 -5.29
C ILE A 147 6.98 9.26 -5.11
N VAL A 148 6.61 10.52 -5.31
CA VAL A 148 5.24 11.01 -5.08
C VAL A 148 4.70 11.58 -6.39
N ARG A 149 3.51 11.11 -6.79
CA ARG A 149 2.89 11.53 -8.05
C ARG A 149 2.02 12.78 -7.91
N GLY A 150 1.26 12.87 -6.83
CA GLY A 150 0.34 13.97 -6.57
C GLY A 150 0.84 14.90 -5.45
N MET A 151 -0.05 15.26 -4.53
CA MET A 151 0.28 16.20 -3.45
C MET A 151 1.33 15.66 -2.48
N CYS A 152 2.30 16.50 -2.16
CA CYS A 152 3.32 16.22 -1.14
C CYS A 152 3.47 17.41 -0.22
N SER A 153 3.27 17.20 1.10
CA SER A 153 3.43 18.24 2.14
C SER A 153 4.85 18.30 2.70
N LEU A 154 5.77 17.48 2.18
CA LEU A 154 7.12 17.34 2.69
C LEU A 154 8.10 18.11 1.81
N LEU A 155 9.01 18.84 2.43
CA LEU A 155 10.08 19.57 1.77
C LEU A 155 11.41 18.81 1.94
N PRO A 156 12.03 18.32 0.85
CA PRO A 156 13.30 17.59 0.92
C PRO A 156 14.51 18.52 0.99
N GLY A 157 15.64 18.00 1.46
CA GLY A 157 16.94 18.68 1.37
C GLY A 157 17.12 19.88 2.28
N VAL A 158 16.28 20.06 3.30
CA VAL A 158 16.42 21.15 4.28
C VAL A 158 17.45 20.77 5.32
N SER A 159 18.47 21.64 5.51
CA SER A 159 19.56 21.44 6.47
C SER A 159 19.03 21.25 7.90
N GLY A 160 19.51 20.23 8.60
CA GLY A 160 19.09 19.85 9.95
C GLY A 160 17.69 19.26 10.07
N VAL A 161 16.95 19.12 8.96
CA VAL A 161 15.57 18.60 8.97
C VAL A 161 15.38 17.42 8.03
N SER A 162 15.70 17.59 6.75
CA SER A 162 15.42 16.59 5.71
C SER A 162 16.60 16.38 4.76
N GLU A 163 17.83 16.52 5.24
CA GLU A 163 19.07 16.37 4.46
C GLU A 163 19.20 14.99 3.82
N ASN A 164 18.77 13.94 4.52
CA ASN A 164 18.83 12.56 4.08
C ASN A 164 17.58 12.10 3.31
N LEU A 165 16.76 13.07 2.88
CA LEU A 165 15.53 12.81 2.18
C LEU A 165 15.59 13.38 0.77
N SER A 166 15.35 12.48 -0.21
CA SER A 166 15.21 12.84 -1.62
C SER A 166 13.76 12.62 -2.08
N LEU A 167 13.28 13.51 -2.94
CA LEU A 167 11.93 13.44 -3.50
C LEU A 167 11.99 13.52 -5.02
N ILE A 168 11.40 12.53 -5.66
CA ILE A 168 11.08 12.56 -7.09
C ILE A 168 9.58 12.80 -7.20
N HIS A 169 9.20 13.94 -7.75
CA HIS A 169 7.81 14.24 -8.08
C HIS A 169 7.55 13.82 -9.52
N ILE A 170 6.73 12.78 -9.71
CA ILE A 170 6.35 12.30 -11.03
C ILE A 170 5.04 12.99 -11.40
N SER A 171 5.08 13.91 -12.39
CA SER A 171 3.85 14.44 -12.99
C SER A 171 3.08 13.32 -13.71
N GLU A 172 1.75 13.35 -13.61
CA GLU A 172 0.92 12.45 -14.42
C GLU A 172 1.25 12.67 -15.92
N PRO A 173 1.27 11.59 -16.72
CA PRO A 173 1.38 11.78 -18.17
C PRO A 173 0.22 12.68 -18.60
N THR A 174 0.57 13.84 -19.17
CA THR A 174 -0.41 14.75 -19.78
C THR A 174 -1.20 13.93 -20.79
N ARG A 175 -2.53 13.91 -20.65
CA ARG A 175 -3.39 13.35 -21.70
C ARG A 175 -3.01 14.04 -23.00
N PRO A 176 -2.75 13.32 -24.11
CA PRO A 176 -2.68 13.94 -25.40
C PRO A 176 -3.99 14.72 -25.56
N SER A 177 -3.90 16.02 -25.77
CA SER A 177 -5.06 16.80 -26.18
C SER A 177 -5.58 16.15 -27.45
N SER A 178 -6.76 15.57 -27.39
CA SER A 178 -7.47 15.14 -28.59
C SER A 178 -7.68 16.38 -29.47
N ILE A 179 -6.93 16.44 -30.55
CA ILE A 179 -7.22 17.29 -31.68
C ILE A 179 -8.41 16.72 -32.44
#